data_e61b930c927f2b01aa45bebfd6202ec3
#
_entry.id   e61b930c927f2b01aa45bebfd6202ec3
#
_cell.length_a   1.000
_cell.length_b   1.000
_cell.length_c   1.000
_cell.angle_alpha   90.00
_cell.angle_beta   90.00
_cell.angle_gamma   90.00
#
_symmetry.space_group_name_H-M   'P 1'
#
loop_
_entity.id
_entity.type
_entity.pdbx_description
1 polymer ?
#
loop_
_entity_poly.entity_id
_entity_poly.type
_entity_poly.pdbx_seq_one_letter_code
_entity_poly.pdbx_strand_id
1 'polypeptide(L)'
;MKKIIALMMALAMVASMAACSNSADNESQAPASGEPATSETAENTETPAAELSGTVNTDGSTSMNDVMAAFIESFGTIQPDVTVNYSGTGSGSGITNVLAGTVDIGLSSRALTDEEKAEGAVENIVALDGVAIVVHPENTVTDLTTEQIAAIFKGEITNWSEVGGPDGAIAVFGREAGSGTRGAFEEILGIEDACAYTNEYSSTGDVIGNVASNPNAIGYASLSAVNDTVTAVAVNGVVPSEETVADGSFAIQRPFVVVTVEGQELSPAAQAFLDYAMSDEVADIITAAGAVPASLAA
;
A
#
# COMPACT_ATOMS: atom_id res chain seq x y z
N MET A 1 -12.29 7.42 -43.09
CA MET A 1 -13.18 8.56 -43.43
C MET A 1 -13.20 9.47 -42.24
N LYS A 2 -12.37 10.41 -42.26
CA LYS A 2 -12.40 11.89 -42.12
C LYS A 2 -13.66 12.42 -41.44
N LYS A 3 -13.50 13.11 -40.28
CA LYS A 3 -13.89 14.53 -40.12
C LYS A 3 -13.26 15.14 -38.88
N ILE A 4 -12.36 16.06 -39.14
CA ILE A 4 -11.76 17.10 -38.30
C ILE A 4 -12.83 18.18 -38.13
N ILE A 5 -13.01 18.74 -36.91
CA ILE A 5 -13.51 20.10 -36.72
C ILE A 5 -12.64 20.77 -35.67
N ALA A 6 -11.83 21.71 -36.14
CA ALA A 6 -11.19 22.76 -35.36
C ALA A 6 -12.18 23.94 -35.22
N LEU A 7 -12.20 24.60 -34.04
CA LEU A 7 -12.70 25.97 -33.96
C LEU A 7 -11.81 26.79 -33.00
N MET A 8 -11.32 27.86 -33.59
CA MET A 8 -10.43 28.89 -33.05
C MET A 8 -11.17 29.98 -32.28
N MET A 9 -10.39 30.64 -31.44
CA MET A 9 -10.38 32.09 -31.09
C MET A 9 -11.53 32.70 -30.27
N ALA A 10 -11.17 33.39 -29.16
CA ALA A 10 -11.04 34.84 -29.17
C ALA A 10 -10.34 35.37 -27.91
N LEU A 11 -9.39 36.24 -28.18
CA LEU A 11 -8.55 37.10 -27.37
C LEU A 11 -9.34 38.34 -26.93
N ALA A 12 -9.27 38.77 -25.67
CA ALA A 12 -9.57 40.16 -25.31
C ALA A 12 -8.66 40.60 -24.14
N MET A 13 -7.67 41.40 -24.50
CA MET A 13 -6.89 42.27 -23.61
C MET A 13 -7.75 43.51 -23.25
N VAL A 14 -7.70 43.94 -22.00
CA VAL A 14 -7.89 45.36 -21.65
C VAL A 14 -6.84 45.73 -20.61
N ALA A 15 -5.93 46.58 -21.03
CA ALA A 15 -5.04 47.36 -20.20
C ALA A 15 -5.69 48.69 -19.85
N SER A 16 -5.50 49.18 -18.64
CA SER A 16 -5.60 50.63 -18.37
C SER A 16 -4.64 51.02 -17.25
N MET A 17 -3.80 51.99 -17.66
CA MET A 17 -2.76 52.65 -16.89
C MET A 17 -3.29 53.87 -16.13
N ALA A 18 -2.42 54.31 -15.23
CA ALA A 18 -2.12 55.68 -14.77
C ALA A 18 -2.98 56.19 -13.59
N ALA A 19 -2.49 57.01 -12.66
CA ALA A 19 -1.35 57.92 -12.66
C ALA A 19 -0.96 58.33 -11.23
N CYS A 20 0.27 58.81 -11.12
CA CYS A 20 0.91 59.51 -10.00
C CYS A 20 0.25 60.84 -9.60
N SER A 21 0.47 61.27 -8.34
CA SER A 21 1.04 62.61 -8.00
C SER A 21 1.09 62.79 -6.49
N ASN A 22 2.04 63.12 -5.99
CA ASN A 22 3.07 63.91 -5.37
C ASN A 22 2.58 65.17 -4.62
N SER A 23 3.31 65.46 -3.52
CA SER A 23 3.58 66.72 -2.77
C SER A 23 2.92 66.82 -1.41
N ALA A 24 3.68 66.77 -0.35
CA ALA A 24 4.67 67.65 0.30
C ALA A 24 4.06 68.59 1.35
N ASP A 25 4.75 68.56 2.51
CA ASP A 25 4.99 69.56 3.53
C ASP A 25 3.84 69.99 4.50
N ASN A 26 3.98 69.91 5.79
CA ASN A 26 4.71 70.80 6.67
C ASN A 26 4.47 70.51 8.18
N GLU A 27 5.54 70.57 8.90
CA GLU A 27 5.84 70.91 10.30
C GLU A 27 4.77 71.08 11.38
N SER A 28 5.15 70.51 12.51
CA SER A 28 5.44 71.11 13.83
C SER A 28 4.47 70.84 14.99
N GLN A 29 5.11 70.41 16.06
CA GLN A 29 4.89 70.57 17.50
C GLN A 29 4.18 69.45 18.28
N ALA A 30 5.01 68.81 19.11
CA ALA A 30 4.64 68.17 20.37
C ALA A 30 4.37 69.23 21.47
N PRO A 31 3.90 68.91 22.72
CA PRO A 31 4.13 67.69 23.45
C PRO A 31 2.95 67.21 24.36
N ALA A 32 3.21 66.05 24.97
CA ALA A 32 2.83 65.62 26.32
C ALA A 32 1.78 64.54 26.50
N SER A 33 2.30 63.41 27.04
CA SER A 33 1.83 62.68 28.22
C SER A 33 0.57 61.82 28.10
N GLY A 34 0.76 60.51 28.21
CA GLY A 34 -0.30 59.57 28.55
C GLY A 34 -0.03 58.17 28.05
N GLU A 35 0.77 57.41 28.81
CA GLU A 35 0.71 55.92 28.69
C GLU A 35 -0.68 55.42 29.02
N PRO A 36 -1.18 54.45 28.25
CA PRO A 36 -1.45 53.17 28.86
C PRO A 36 -1.04 52.01 27.94
N ALA A 37 -0.63 50.96 28.60
CA ALA A 37 -0.27 49.61 28.20
C ALA A 37 -0.87 49.14 26.88
N THR A 38 -0.04 48.94 25.84
CA THR A 38 -0.33 48.15 24.67
C THR A 38 -0.15 46.69 25.00
N SER A 39 -1.25 45.97 25.04
CA SER A 39 -1.32 44.53 24.87
C SER A 39 -0.70 44.21 23.51
N GLU A 40 0.49 43.63 23.53
CA GLU A 40 1.05 42.96 22.33
C GLU A 40 0.17 41.76 22.02
N THR A 41 -0.71 41.93 21.05
CA THR A 41 -1.26 40.79 20.32
C THR A 41 -0.11 40.22 19.53
N ALA A 42 0.43 39.09 19.99
CA ALA A 42 1.32 38.27 19.20
C ALA A 42 0.54 37.83 17.97
N GLU A 43 0.80 38.51 16.85
CA GLU A 43 0.40 38.10 15.52
C GLU A 43 1.18 36.81 15.27
N ASN A 44 0.50 35.68 15.42
CA ASN A 44 1.03 34.36 15.07
C ASN A 44 1.17 34.36 13.54
N THR A 45 2.31 34.82 13.06
CA THR A 45 2.69 34.66 11.65
C THR A 45 2.94 33.19 11.46
N GLU A 46 1.92 32.41 11.08
CA GLU A 46 2.13 31.13 10.45
C GLU A 46 3.04 31.40 9.24
N THR A 47 4.29 30.98 9.36
CA THR A 47 5.19 30.89 8.22
C THR A 47 4.47 29.97 7.23
N PRO A 48 4.21 30.37 5.98
CA PRO A 48 3.63 29.45 5.00
C PRO A 48 4.51 28.21 4.98
N ALA A 49 3.92 27.03 5.22
CA ALA A 49 4.62 25.78 5.06
C ALA A 49 5.25 25.82 3.66
N ALA A 50 6.56 25.63 3.59
CA ALA A 50 7.25 25.61 2.30
C ALA A 50 6.53 24.58 1.42
N GLU A 51 6.10 24.99 0.22
CA GLU A 51 5.46 24.10 -0.73
C GLU A 51 6.43 22.94 -0.96
N LEU A 52 6.03 21.74 -0.52
CA LEU A 52 6.85 20.54 -0.61
C LEU A 52 6.82 20.07 -2.06
N SER A 53 7.97 19.80 -2.64
CA SER A 53 8.07 19.29 -4.02
C SER A 53 9.15 18.23 -4.12
N GLY A 54 9.05 17.36 -5.11
CA GLY A 54 10.03 16.33 -5.36
C GLY A 54 9.46 15.02 -5.85
N THR A 55 10.31 14.01 -5.91
CA THR A 55 9.93 12.65 -6.31
C THR A 55 10.28 11.67 -5.19
N VAL A 56 9.36 10.78 -4.88
CA VAL A 56 9.51 9.65 -3.96
C VAL A 56 9.43 8.37 -4.77
N ASN A 57 10.47 7.54 -4.74
CA ASN A 57 10.48 6.26 -5.42
C ASN A 57 10.26 5.15 -4.41
N THR A 58 9.25 4.33 -4.63
CA THR A 58 8.91 3.18 -3.80
C THR A 58 8.92 1.90 -4.62
N ASP A 59 9.34 0.80 -4.03
CA ASP A 59 9.42 -0.49 -4.69
C ASP A 59 9.10 -1.64 -3.74
N GLY A 60 8.52 -2.72 -4.24
CA GLY A 60 8.36 -3.94 -3.46
C GLY A 60 7.05 -4.70 -3.67
N SER A 61 6.37 -4.98 -2.58
CA SER A 61 5.22 -5.90 -2.53
C SER A 61 4.11 -5.61 -3.54
N THR A 62 3.81 -6.57 -4.40
CA THR A 62 2.67 -6.50 -5.33
C THR A 62 1.31 -6.66 -4.64
N SER A 63 1.28 -7.14 -3.40
CA SER A 63 0.05 -7.22 -2.59
C SER A 63 -0.38 -5.87 -2.04
N MET A 64 0.53 -4.90 -1.98
CA MET A 64 0.24 -3.54 -1.51
C MET A 64 -0.24 -2.61 -2.63
N ASN A 65 -0.48 -3.13 -3.84
CA ASN A 65 -0.84 -2.33 -5.01
C ASN A 65 -2.03 -1.39 -4.75
N ASP A 66 -3.12 -1.90 -4.18
CA ASP A 66 -4.35 -1.13 -3.97
C ASP A 66 -4.18 -0.10 -2.84
N VAL A 67 -3.50 -0.49 -1.75
CA VAL A 67 -3.15 0.44 -0.66
C VAL A 67 -2.23 1.55 -1.16
N MET A 68 -1.20 1.21 -1.95
CA MET A 68 -0.28 2.19 -2.50
C MET A 68 -0.94 3.11 -3.53
N ALA A 69 -1.83 2.58 -4.36
CA ALA A 69 -2.62 3.41 -5.29
C ALA A 69 -3.47 4.44 -4.53
N ALA A 70 -4.14 4.00 -3.47
CA ALA A 70 -4.95 4.87 -2.61
C ALA A 70 -4.10 5.92 -1.85
N PHE A 71 -2.93 5.54 -1.34
CA PHE A 71 -1.99 6.47 -0.71
C PHE A 71 -1.48 7.52 -1.69
N ILE A 72 -1.09 7.13 -2.90
CA ILE A 72 -0.59 8.02 -3.95
C ILE A 72 -1.66 9.03 -4.36
N GLU A 73 -2.90 8.56 -4.59
CA GLU A 73 -4.01 9.42 -4.96
C GLU A 73 -4.32 10.44 -3.87
N SER A 74 -4.47 9.99 -2.63
CA SER A 74 -4.82 10.87 -1.51
C SER A 74 -3.68 11.82 -1.14
N PHE A 75 -2.43 11.35 -1.07
CA PHE A 75 -1.28 12.19 -0.80
C PHE A 75 -1.08 13.27 -1.86
N GLY A 76 -1.32 12.94 -3.13
CA GLY A 76 -1.26 13.91 -4.25
C GLY A 76 -2.28 15.04 -4.13
N THR A 77 -3.39 14.86 -3.39
CA THR A 77 -4.33 15.95 -3.11
C THR A 77 -3.81 16.90 -2.02
N ILE A 78 -2.97 16.39 -1.10
CA ILE A 78 -2.38 17.14 0.02
C ILE A 78 -1.08 17.82 -0.41
N GLN A 79 -0.28 17.15 -1.24
CA GLN A 79 1.03 17.59 -1.72
C GLN A 79 1.12 17.49 -3.25
N PRO A 80 0.46 18.38 -3.99
CA PRO A 80 0.31 18.28 -5.45
C PRO A 80 1.63 18.38 -6.23
N ASP A 81 2.67 18.98 -5.63
CA ASP A 81 3.98 19.12 -6.25
C ASP A 81 4.95 17.97 -5.91
N VAL A 82 4.48 16.95 -5.16
CA VAL A 82 5.22 15.72 -4.89
C VAL A 82 4.70 14.61 -5.80
N THR A 83 5.63 13.95 -6.51
CA THR A 83 5.33 12.76 -7.31
C THR A 83 5.79 11.51 -6.56
N VAL A 84 4.87 10.59 -6.27
CA VAL A 84 5.21 9.28 -5.69
C VAL A 84 5.12 8.22 -6.78
N ASN A 85 6.24 7.53 -7.02
CA ASN A 85 6.32 6.39 -7.95
C ASN A 85 6.29 5.09 -7.16
N TYR A 86 5.51 4.13 -7.62
CA TYR A 86 5.45 2.79 -7.06
C TYR A 86 5.78 1.74 -8.14
N SER A 87 6.64 0.78 -7.78
CA SER A 87 6.98 -0.38 -8.60
C SER A 87 6.70 -1.67 -7.84
N GLY A 88 5.81 -2.51 -8.36
CA GLY A 88 5.47 -3.81 -7.74
C GLY A 88 6.43 -4.90 -8.22
N THR A 89 7.59 -5.06 -7.60
CA THR A 89 8.63 -6.03 -7.98
C THR A 89 8.78 -7.21 -7.02
N GLY A 90 8.00 -7.22 -5.93
CA GLY A 90 8.08 -8.22 -4.86
C GLY A 90 8.81 -7.71 -3.62
N SER A 91 8.42 -8.21 -2.44
CA SER A 91 8.92 -7.70 -1.15
C SER A 91 10.44 -7.81 -1.01
N GLY A 92 11.04 -8.94 -1.43
CA GLY A 92 12.49 -9.12 -1.37
C GLY A 92 13.25 -8.10 -2.22
N SER A 93 12.74 -7.78 -3.43
CA SER A 93 13.33 -6.73 -4.28
C SER A 93 13.21 -5.36 -3.63
N GLY A 94 12.04 -5.01 -3.09
CA GLY A 94 11.83 -3.73 -2.40
C GLY A 94 12.77 -3.53 -1.21
N ILE A 95 12.93 -4.57 -0.37
CA ILE A 95 13.85 -4.55 0.77
C ILE A 95 15.31 -4.39 0.28
N THR A 96 15.72 -5.18 -0.72
CA THR A 96 17.07 -5.09 -1.29
C THR A 96 17.33 -3.69 -1.88
N ASN A 97 16.37 -3.13 -2.59
CA ASN A 97 16.52 -1.85 -3.27
C ASN A 97 16.58 -0.67 -2.30
N VAL A 98 15.79 -0.70 -1.20
CA VAL A 98 15.88 0.37 -0.18
C VAL A 98 17.19 0.27 0.61
N LEU A 99 17.65 -0.92 0.97
CA LEU A 99 18.96 -1.12 1.61
C LEU A 99 20.14 -0.67 0.73
N ALA A 100 20.01 -0.85 -0.58
CA ALA A 100 20.99 -0.36 -1.55
C ALA A 100 20.88 1.16 -1.85
N GLY A 101 19.87 1.85 -1.33
CA GLY A 101 19.61 3.27 -1.58
C GLY A 101 19.20 3.59 -3.02
N THR A 102 18.67 2.62 -3.76
CA THR A 102 18.18 2.81 -5.14
C THR A 102 16.73 3.28 -5.19
N VAL A 103 16.00 3.13 -4.10
CA VAL A 103 14.66 3.70 -3.86
C VAL A 103 14.64 4.35 -2.47
N ASP A 104 13.70 5.26 -2.27
CA ASP A 104 13.57 5.98 -1.00
C ASP A 104 12.91 5.11 0.08
N ILE A 105 11.94 4.28 -0.31
CA ILE A 105 11.10 3.47 0.55
C ILE A 105 10.89 2.09 -0.07
N GLY A 106 11.11 1.04 0.73
CA GLY A 106 10.77 -0.34 0.39
C GLY A 106 9.37 -0.72 0.88
N LEU A 107 8.77 -1.71 0.24
CA LEU A 107 7.44 -2.21 0.60
C LEU A 107 7.48 -3.73 0.77
N SER A 108 6.99 -4.21 1.91
CA SER A 108 6.93 -5.64 2.21
C SER A 108 5.53 -6.07 2.66
N SER A 109 5.15 -7.28 2.27
CA SER A 109 3.94 -7.96 2.72
C SER A 109 4.27 -9.19 3.57
N ARG A 110 5.33 -9.09 4.33
CA ARG A 110 5.74 -9.95 5.44
C ARG A 110 6.57 -9.14 6.43
N ALA A 111 6.73 -9.64 7.64
CA ALA A 111 7.72 -9.11 8.56
C ALA A 111 9.14 -9.17 7.96
N LEU A 112 10.00 -8.28 8.41
CA LEU A 112 11.43 -8.32 8.07
C LEU A 112 12.10 -9.48 8.81
N THR A 113 13.03 -10.15 8.13
CA THR A 113 13.86 -11.16 8.78
C THR A 113 14.89 -10.52 9.71
N ASP A 114 15.47 -11.31 10.60
CA ASP A 114 16.53 -10.84 11.51
C ASP A 114 17.77 -10.39 10.73
N GLU A 115 18.08 -11.04 9.60
CA GLU A 115 19.17 -10.66 8.70
C GLU A 115 18.90 -9.28 8.06
N GLU A 116 17.70 -9.04 7.54
CA GLU A 116 17.33 -7.76 6.94
C GLU A 116 17.37 -6.62 7.98
N LYS A 117 16.92 -6.88 9.20
CA LYS A 117 17.03 -5.93 10.32
C LYS A 117 18.49 -5.70 10.72
N ALA A 118 19.33 -6.73 10.70
CA ALA A 118 20.77 -6.59 10.98
C ALA A 118 21.52 -5.82 9.89
N GLU A 119 21.00 -5.80 8.66
CA GLU A 119 21.49 -4.96 7.55
C GLU A 119 21.02 -3.50 7.64
N GLY A 120 20.19 -3.16 8.62
CA GLY A 120 19.69 -1.82 8.89
C GLY A 120 18.29 -1.53 8.36
N ALA A 121 17.56 -2.53 7.86
CA ALA A 121 16.16 -2.33 7.47
C ALA A 121 15.28 -2.07 8.71
N VAL A 122 14.45 -1.03 8.63
CA VAL A 122 13.50 -0.63 9.69
C VAL A 122 12.08 -0.96 9.26
N GLU A 123 11.36 -1.65 10.12
CA GLU A 123 10.00 -2.13 9.90
C GLU A 123 8.98 -1.11 10.43
N ASN A 124 8.19 -0.54 9.52
CA ASN A 124 7.08 0.36 9.84
C ASN A 124 5.78 -0.31 9.38
N ILE A 125 5.03 -0.90 10.31
CA ILE A 125 3.77 -1.61 10.01
C ILE A 125 2.67 -0.58 9.79
N VAL A 126 2.08 -0.56 8.59
CA VAL A 126 0.98 0.36 8.22
C VAL A 126 -0.39 -0.32 8.27
N ALA A 127 -0.44 -1.62 8.00
CA ALA A 127 -1.68 -2.39 7.97
C ALA A 127 -1.44 -3.87 8.27
N LEU A 128 -2.52 -4.61 8.57
CA LEU A 128 -2.59 -6.07 8.48
C LEU A 128 -3.40 -6.48 7.26
N ASP A 129 -3.05 -7.62 6.69
CA ASP A 129 -3.72 -8.21 5.53
C ASP A 129 -3.88 -9.73 5.71
N GLY A 130 -5.02 -10.25 5.28
CA GLY A 130 -5.26 -11.68 5.22
C GLY A 130 -4.61 -12.29 3.97
N VAL A 131 -4.00 -13.47 4.10
CA VAL A 131 -3.62 -14.27 2.94
C VAL A 131 -4.75 -15.25 2.63
N ALA A 132 -5.64 -14.83 1.74
CA ALA A 132 -6.80 -15.62 1.35
C ALA A 132 -6.39 -16.80 0.47
N ILE A 133 -6.96 -17.97 0.76
CA ILE A 133 -6.89 -19.14 -0.13
C ILE A 133 -7.96 -18.96 -1.19
N VAL A 134 -7.55 -18.97 -2.46
CA VAL A 134 -8.44 -18.71 -3.58
C VAL A 134 -8.56 -19.90 -4.51
N VAL A 135 -9.79 -20.14 -4.97
CA VAL A 135 -10.14 -21.20 -5.92
C VAL A 135 -11.00 -20.64 -7.05
N HIS A 136 -11.14 -21.40 -8.11
CA HIS A 136 -12.07 -21.04 -9.21
C HIS A 136 -13.53 -21.02 -8.69
N PRO A 137 -14.39 -20.09 -9.16
CA PRO A 137 -15.78 -19.98 -8.68
C PRO A 137 -16.64 -21.24 -8.86
N GLU A 138 -16.30 -22.12 -9.81
CA GLU A 138 -16.97 -23.41 -10.00
C GLU A 138 -16.48 -24.50 -9.04
N ASN A 139 -15.43 -24.25 -8.26
CA ASN A 139 -15.00 -25.20 -7.22
C ASN A 139 -15.99 -25.19 -6.06
N THR A 140 -16.39 -26.38 -5.60
CA THR A 140 -17.39 -26.53 -4.56
C THR A 140 -16.82 -26.61 -3.13
N VAL A 141 -15.50 -26.58 -2.98
CA VAL A 141 -14.82 -26.53 -1.68
C VAL A 141 -14.98 -25.13 -1.10
N THR A 142 -15.58 -25.03 0.09
CA THR A 142 -15.89 -23.76 0.75
C THR A 142 -15.11 -23.55 2.05
N ASP A 143 -14.47 -24.60 2.58
CA ASP A 143 -13.67 -24.55 3.81
C ASP A 143 -12.53 -25.57 3.75
N LEU A 144 -11.36 -25.19 4.21
CA LEU A 144 -10.17 -26.03 4.34
C LEU A 144 -9.51 -25.79 5.69
N THR A 145 -9.02 -26.84 6.33
CA THR A 145 -8.17 -26.65 7.51
C THR A 145 -6.77 -26.22 7.12
N THR A 146 -6.05 -25.59 8.03
CA THR A 146 -4.62 -25.22 7.83
C THR A 146 -3.76 -26.43 7.47
N GLU A 147 -4.05 -27.59 8.05
CA GLU A 147 -3.37 -28.85 7.73
C GLU A 147 -3.68 -29.34 6.31
N GLN A 148 -4.95 -29.22 5.87
CA GLN A 148 -5.32 -29.57 4.49
C GLN A 148 -4.65 -28.63 3.48
N ILE A 149 -4.64 -27.32 3.76
CA ILE A 149 -3.93 -26.35 2.92
C ILE A 149 -2.44 -26.71 2.84
N ALA A 150 -1.78 -26.92 3.97
CA ALA A 150 -0.38 -27.32 4.02
C ALA A 150 -0.11 -28.61 3.23
N ALA A 151 -0.98 -29.64 3.38
CA ALA A 151 -0.86 -30.91 2.67
C ALA A 151 -1.06 -30.74 1.13
N ILE A 152 -2.01 -29.89 0.71
CA ILE A 152 -2.20 -29.56 -0.72
C ILE A 152 -0.96 -28.88 -1.28
N PHE A 153 -0.46 -27.84 -0.61
CA PHE A 153 0.71 -27.10 -1.09
C PHE A 153 2.00 -27.92 -1.06
N LYS A 154 2.13 -28.91 -0.18
CA LYS A 154 3.23 -29.88 -0.21
C LYS A 154 3.05 -31.01 -1.24
N GLY A 155 1.89 -31.09 -1.91
CA GLY A 155 1.59 -32.16 -2.85
C GLY A 155 1.28 -33.51 -2.19
N GLU A 156 0.92 -33.54 -0.91
CA GLU A 156 0.47 -34.71 -0.18
C GLU A 156 -1.01 -35.02 -0.47
N ILE A 157 -1.85 -33.99 -0.66
CA ILE A 157 -3.21 -34.05 -1.19
C ILE A 157 -3.15 -33.52 -2.62
N THR A 158 -3.55 -34.34 -3.58
CA THR A 158 -3.42 -34.03 -5.01
C THR A 158 -4.73 -34.04 -5.78
N ASN A 159 -5.82 -34.45 -5.16
CA ASN A 159 -7.13 -34.50 -5.76
C ASN A 159 -8.18 -33.79 -4.87
N TRP A 160 -9.03 -32.98 -5.47
CA TRP A 160 -10.06 -32.23 -4.76
C TRP A 160 -11.04 -33.14 -4.00
N SER A 161 -11.27 -34.39 -4.49
CA SER A 161 -12.14 -35.37 -3.78
C SER A 161 -11.63 -35.78 -2.40
N GLU A 162 -10.33 -35.59 -2.13
CA GLU A 162 -9.74 -35.89 -0.81
C GLU A 162 -10.13 -34.85 0.26
N VAL A 163 -10.60 -33.68 -0.18
CA VAL A 163 -11.05 -32.59 0.68
C VAL A 163 -12.52 -32.20 0.45
N GLY A 164 -13.32 -33.14 -0.11
CA GLY A 164 -14.77 -32.97 -0.27
C GLY A 164 -15.19 -32.21 -1.53
N GLY A 165 -14.26 -31.94 -2.42
CA GLY A 165 -14.51 -31.33 -3.74
C GLY A 165 -14.83 -32.35 -4.84
N PRO A 166 -14.96 -31.89 -6.09
CA PRO A 166 -15.17 -32.75 -7.26
C PRO A 166 -13.90 -33.60 -7.53
N ASP A 167 -14.09 -34.75 -8.23
CA ASP A 167 -12.93 -35.52 -8.67
C ASP A 167 -12.14 -34.74 -9.73
N GLY A 168 -10.89 -34.40 -9.41
CA GLY A 168 -10.01 -33.61 -10.26
C GLY A 168 -8.66 -33.37 -9.59
N ALA A 169 -7.59 -33.43 -10.39
CA ALA A 169 -6.24 -33.16 -9.91
C ALA A 169 -6.08 -31.67 -9.55
N ILE A 170 -5.52 -31.38 -8.37
CA ILE A 170 -5.30 -30.02 -7.90
C ILE A 170 -4.12 -29.40 -8.64
N ALA A 171 -4.31 -28.21 -9.23
CA ALA A 171 -3.23 -27.38 -9.76
C ALA A 171 -2.85 -26.31 -8.73
N VAL A 172 -1.67 -26.44 -8.14
CA VAL A 172 -1.20 -25.55 -7.06
C VAL A 172 -0.45 -24.36 -7.64
N PHE A 173 -1.01 -23.16 -7.47
CA PHE A 173 -0.44 -21.92 -7.97
C PHE A 173 0.10 -21.07 -6.82
N GLY A 174 1.35 -20.65 -6.94
CA GLY A 174 2.01 -19.84 -5.94
C GLY A 174 2.74 -18.65 -6.51
N ARG A 175 3.53 -18.03 -5.67
CA ARG A 175 4.36 -16.87 -5.99
C ARG A 175 5.82 -17.28 -6.11
N GLU A 176 6.59 -16.48 -6.84
CA GLU A 176 8.04 -16.60 -6.91
C GLU A 176 8.72 -16.43 -5.54
N ALA A 177 9.97 -16.90 -5.40
CA ALA A 177 10.71 -16.91 -4.13
C ALA A 177 10.90 -15.54 -3.47
N GLY A 178 10.96 -14.43 -4.23
CA GLY A 178 11.07 -13.07 -3.71
C GLY A 178 9.76 -12.46 -3.17
N SER A 179 8.64 -13.21 -3.24
CA SER A 179 7.34 -12.72 -2.79
C SER A 179 7.21 -12.77 -1.28
N GLY A 180 6.89 -11.61 -0.67
CA GLY A 180 6.53 -11.55 0.76
C GLY A 180 5.25 -12.33 1.08
N THR A 181 4.30 -12.42 0.14
CA THR A 181 3.09 -13.24 0.32
C THR A 181 3.43 -14.71 0.42
N ARG A 182 4.35 -15.20 -0.42
CA ARG A 182 4.84 -16.56 -0.33
C ARG A 182 5.54 -16.81 1.01
N GLY A 183 6.47 -15.93 1.38
CA GLY A 183 7.21 -16.07 2.64
C GLY A 183 6.29 -16.14 3.84
N ALA A 184 5.36 -15.19 3.99
CA ALA A 184 4.39 -15.19 5.08
C ALA A 184 3.47 -16.42 5.06
N PHE A 185 2.97 -16.83 3.89
CA PHE A 185 2.12 -18.00 3.73
C PHE A 185 2.83 -19.29 4.14
N GLU A 186 4.04 -19.51 3.65
CA GLU A 186 4.82 -20.71 3.95
C GLU A 186 5.25 -20.75 5.42
N GLU A 187 5.68 -19.62 6.00
CA GLU A 187 6.05 -19.48 7.42
C GLU A 187 4.88 -19.78 8.35
N ILE A 188 3.70 -19.16 8.12
CA ILE A 188 2.51 -19.34 8.97
C ILE A 188 2.04 -20.79 8.97
N LEU A 189 2.17 -21.49 7.84
CA LEU A 189 1.77 -22.89 7.71
C LEU A 189 2.90 -23.89 8.05
N GLY A 190 4.12 -23.40 8.30
CA GLY A 190 5.29 -24.24 8.59
C GLY A 190 5.67 -25.14 7.42
N ILE A 191 5.62 -24.62 6.20
CA ILE A 191 5.88 -25.37 4.95
C ILE A 191 6.95 -24.70 4.08
N GLU A 192 7.84 -23.90 4.68
CA GLU A 192 8.93 -23.24 3.98
C GLU A 192 9.77 -24.26 3.21
N ASP A 193 10.10 -23.95 1.98
CA ASP A 193 10.86 -24.78 1.04
C ASP A 193 10.25 -26.16 0.74
N ALA A 194 9.02 -26.44 1.21
CA ALA A 194 8.36 -27.74 1.02
C ALA A 194 7.23 -27.71 -0.02
N CYS A 195 6.93 -26.57 -0.59
CA CYS A 195 5.80 -26.42 -1.52
C CYS A 195 6.08 -27.04 -2.90
N ALA A 196 5.09 -27.78 -3.41
CA ALA A 196 5.09 -28.41 -4.73
C ALA A 196 4.20 -27.62 -5.70
N TYR A 197 4.63 -26.43 -6.07
CA TYR A 197 3.88 -25.59 -6.99
C TYR A 197 3.82 -26.19 -8.40
N THR A 198 2.61 -26.18 -8.99
CA THR A 198 2.44 -26.46 -10.42
C THR A 198 3.00 -25.32 -11.25
N ASN A 199 2.71 -24.08 -10.83
CA ASN A 199 3.24 -22.85 -11.43
C ASN A 199 3.52 -21.82 -10.35
N GLU A 200 4.54 -20.99 -10.60
CA GLU A 200 4.89 -19.81 -9.79
C GLU A 200 4.71 -18.53 -10.62
N TYR A 201 4.19 -17.48 -10.01
CA TYR A 201 3.86 -16.21 -10.67
C TYR A 201 4.54 -15.03 -9.99
N SER A 202 4.83 -13.99 -10.77
CA SER A 202 5.55 -12.81 -10.30
C SER A 202 4.69 -11.79 -9.54
N SER A 203 3.35 -11.83 -9.71
CA SER A 203 2.45 -10.89 -9.03
C SER A 203 1.24 -11.55 -8.39
N THR A 204 0.61 -10.84 -7.45
CA THR A 204 -0.65 -11.25 -6.84
C THR A 204 -1.77 -11.35 -7.89
N GLY A 205 -1.83 -10.39 -8.81
CA GLY A 205 -2.82 -10.38 -9.88
C GLY A 205 -2.68 -11.55 -10.84
N ASP A 206 -1.44 -12.00 -11.13
CA ASP A 206 -1.20 -13.18 -11.97
C ASP A 206 -1.72 -14.46 -11.32
N VAL A 207 -1.56 -14.63 -10.00
CA VAL A 207 -2.14 -15.78 -9.28
C VAL A 207 -3.65 -15.76 -9.42
N ILE A 208 -4.31 -14.64 -9.12
CA ILE A 208 -5.77 -14.48 -9.22
C ILE A 208 -6.25 -14.79 -10.65
N GLY A 209 -5.63 -14.18 -11.67
CA GLY A 209 -6.01 -14.39 -13.07
C GLY A 209 -5.86 -15.83 -13.54
N ASN A 210 -4.83 -16.54 -13.08
CA ASN A 210 -4.61 -17.92 -13.45
C ASN A 210 -5.53 -18.89 -12.67
N VAL A 211 -5.84 -18.62 -11.39
CA VAL A 211 -6.87 -19.37 -10.64
C VAL A 211 -8.24 -19.17 -11.29
N ALA A 212 -8.60 -17.96 -11.66
CA ALA A 212 -9.85 -17.65 -12.37
C ALA A 212 -9.99 -18.36 -13.73
N SER A 213 -8.89 -18.81 -14.30
CA SER A 213 -8.86 -19.46 -15.62
C SER A 213 -8.79 -20.99 -15.54
N ASN A 214 -8.66 -21.58 -14.35
CA ASN A 214 -8.49 -23.01 -14.18
C ASN A 214 -9.41 -23.56 -13.06
N PRO A 215 -10.47 -24.32 -13.41
CA PRO A 215 -11.41 -24.90 -12.43
C PRO A 215 -10.78 -25.80 -11.36
N ASN A 216 -9.60 -26.33 -11.62
CA ASN A 216 -8.88 -27.20 -10.69
C ASN A 216 -7.78 -26.49 -9.88
N ALA A 217 -7.63 -25.17 -10.06
CA ALA A 217 -6.58 -24.43 -9.37
C ALA A 217 -6.93 -24.09 -7.93
N ILE A 218 -5.88 -24.06 -7.11
CA ILE A 218 -5.81 -23.42 -5.81
C ILE A 218 -4.64 -22.45 -5.83
N GLY A 219 -4.79 -21.32 -5.18
CA GLY A 219 -3.73 -20.33 -4.98
C GLY A 219 -3.91 -19.59 -3.68
N TYR A 220 -3.02 -18.66 -3.40
CA TYR A 220 -3.16 -17.69 -2.31
C TYR A 220 -2.91 -16.28 -2.82
N ALA A 221 -3.60 -15.33 -2.23
CA ALA A 221 -3.51 -13.93 -2.58
C ALA A 221 -3.74 -13.03 -1.36
N SER A 222 -3.31 -11.78 -1.43
CA SER A 222 -3.76 -10.75 -0.50
C SER A 222 -5.28 -10.67 -0.50
N LEU A 223 -5.90 -10.60 0.67
CA LEU A 223 -7.36 -10.45 0.80
C LEU A 223 -7.83 -9.16 0.09
N SER A 224 -7.05 -8.08 0.21
CA SER A 224 -7.34 -6.81 -0.45
C SER A 224 -7.39 -6.88 -1.98
N ALA A 225 -6.73 -7.88 -2.58
CA ALA A 225 -6.73 -8.07 -4.04
C ALA A 225 -7.80 -9.06 -4.53
N VAL A 226 -8.51 -9.75 -3.62
CA VAL A 226 -9.56 -10.73 -4.00
C VAL A 226 -10.73 -10.00 -4.65
N ASN A 227 -11.20 -10.53 -5.78
CA ASN A 227 -12.32 -9.98 -6.53
C ASN A 227 -13.28 -11.09 -7.02
N ASP A 228 -14.35 -10.71 -7.70
CA ASP A 228 -15.42 -11.61 -8.17
C ASP A 228 -14.99 -12.71 -9.15
N THR A 229 -13.75 -12.69 -9.64
CA THR A 229 -13.25 -13.71 -10.58
C THR A 229 -12.77 -14.98 -9.88
N VAL A 230 -12.58 -14.95 -8.56
CA VAL A 230 -12.17 -16.09 -7.73
C VAL A 230 -13.04 -16.19 -6.48
N THR A 231 -13.03 -17.35 -5.83
CA THR A 231 -13.70 -17.55 -4.54
C THR A 231 -12.67 -17.72 -3.45
N ALA A 232 -12.76 -16.90 -2.40
CA ALA A 232 -11.98 -17.10 -1.20
C ALA A 232 -12.62 -18.20 -0.32
N VAL A 233 -11.79 -19.16 0.08
CA VAL A 233 -12.21 -20.32 0.89
C VAL A 233 -12.05 -19.99 2.38
N ALA A 234 -13.00 -20.41 3.21
CA ALA A 234 -12.84 -20.32 4.65
C ALA A 234 -11.66 -21.17 5.13
N VAL A 235 -10.99 -20.74 6.19
CA VAL A 235 -9.89 -21.48 6.81
C VAL A 235 -10.28 -21.83 8.25
N ASN A 236 -10.32 -23.12 8.56
CA ASN A 236 -10.77 -23.62 9.87
C ASN A 236 -12.19 -23.11 10.24
N GLY A 237 -13.08 -22.96 9.27
CA GLY A 237 -14.43 -22.42 9.44
C GLY A 237 -14.51 -20.89 9.53
N VAL A 238 -13.40 -20.18 9.43
CA VAL A 238 -13.35 -18.71 9.46
C VAL A 238 -13.27 -18.16 8.03
N VAL A 239 -14.26 -17.37 7.64
CA VAL A 239 -14.28 -16.69 6.34
C VAL A 239 -13.28 -15.52 6.36
N PRO A 240 -12.36 -15.42 5.37
CA PRO A 240 -11.46 -14.28 5.30
C PRO A 240 -12.24 -12.98 5.08
N SER A 241 -12.05 -12.03 5.97
CA SER A 241 -12.62 -10.68 5.89
C SER A 241 -11.74 -9.70 6.68
N GLU A 242 -11.91 -8.41 6.43
CA GLU A 242 -11.24 -7.37 7.23
C GLU A 242 -11.56 -7.52 8.73
N GLU A 243 -12.81 -7.86 9.07
CA GLU A 243 -13.25 -8.08 10.46
C GLU A 243 -12.48 -9.23 11.11
N THR A 244 -12.36 -10.39 10.41
CA THR A 244 -11.68 -11.58 10.95
C THR A 244 -10.16 -11.46 10.96
N VAL A 245 -9.60 -10.57 10.13
CA VAL A 245 -8.19 -10.15 10.21
C VAL A 245 -7.98 -9.19 11.38
N ALA A 246 -8.87 -8.21 11.57
CA ALA A 246 -8.77 -7.21 12.64
C ALA A 246 -8.86 -7.83 14.05
N ASP A 247 -9.77 -8.79 14.25
CA ASP A 247 -9.97 -9.46 15.53
C ASP A 247 -9.03 -10.66 15.76
N GLY A 248 -8.14 -10.96 14.80
CA GLY A 248 -7.16 -12.04 14.89
C GLY A 248 -7.73 -13.45 14.72
N SER A 249 -9.01 -13.62 14.37
CA SER A 249 -9.63 -14.95 14.19
C SER A 249 -9.23 -15.64 12.88
N PHE A 250 -8.87 -14.88 11.83
CA PHE A 250 -8.37 -15.44 10.60
C PHE A 250 -6.90 -15.85 10.75
N ALA A 251 -6.61 -17.14 10.57
CA ALA A 251 -5.32 -17.74 10.94
C ALA A 251 -4.16 -17.30 10.04
N ILE A 252 -4.41 -16.96 8.77
CA ILE A 252 -3.34 -16.66 7.79
C ILE A 252 -3.31 -15.15 7.53
N GLN A 253 -2.73 -14.39 8.45
CA GLN A 253 -2.62 -12.94 8.38
C GLN A 253 -1.17 -12.48 8.55
N ARG A 254 -0.85 -11.29 8.03
CA ARG A 254 0.51 -10.77 7.95
C ARG A 254 0.52 -9.23 7.96
N PRO A 255 1.65 -8.59 8.29
CA PRO A 255 1.77 -7.14 8.17
C PRO A 255 1.99 -6.69 6.70
N PHE A 256 1.48 -5.50 6.40
CA PHE A 256 1.98 -4.63 5.34
C PHE A 256 2.96 -3.64 5.96
N VAL A 257 4.15 -3.59 5.40
CA VAL A 257 5.30 -2.90 5.97
C VAL A 257 5.86 -1.89 4.98
N VAL A 258 6.03 -0.68 5.45
CA VAL A 258 6.86 0.35 4.80
C VAL A 258 8.27 0.22 5.38
N VAL A 259 9.24 -0.04 4.52
CA VAL A 259 10.62 -0.31 4.91
C VAL A 259 11.48 0.90 4.67
N THR A 260 12.20 1.34 5.70
CA THR A 260 13.21 2.40 5.65
C THR A 260 14.57 1.85 6.11
N VAL A 261 15.61 2.66 6.11
CA VAL A 261 16.96 2.24 6.54
C VAL A 261 17.41 3.06 7.73
N GLU A 262 17.95 2.41 8.74
CA GLU A 262 18.45 3.06 9.96
C GLU A 262 19.54 4.09 9.63
N GLY A 263 19.36 5.32 10.12
CA GLY A 263 20.31 6.41 9.93
C GLY A 263 20.34 7.02 8.51
N GLN A 264 19.49 6.58 7.59
CA GLN A 264 19.31 7.22 6.30
C GLN A 264 18.44 8.48 6.43
N GLU A 265 18.94 9.60 5.94
CA GLU A 265 18.15 10.83 5.81
C GLU A 265 17.29 10.74 4.55
N LEU A 266 15.96 10.67 4.72
CA LEU A 266 15.01 10.77 3.63
C LEU A 266 14.96 12.22 3.09
N SER A 267 14.65 12.38 1.81
CA SER A 267 14.30 13.69 1.29
C SER A 267 13.04 14.24 2.01
N PRO A 268 12.85 15.58 2.08
CA PRO A 268 11.63 16.13 2.70
C PRO A 268 10.34 15.56 2.13
N ALA A 269 10.30 15.27 0.82
CA ALA A 269 9.16 14.66 0.15
C ALA A 269 8.95 13.19 0.60
N ALA A 270 10.02 12.40 0.68
CA ALA A 270 9.94 11.00 1.12
C ALA A 270 9.57 10.89 2.61
N GLN A 271 10.10 11.80 3.46
CA GLN A 271 9.72 11.85 4.87
C GLN A 271 8.25 12.21 5.04
N ALA A 272 7.76 13.20 4.32
CA ALA A 272 6.35 13.59 4.39
C ALA A 272 5.41 12.47 3.91
N PHE A 273 5.81 11.72 2.88
CA PHE A 273 5.04 10.55 2.43
C PHE A 273 5.05 9.43 3.48
N LEU A 274 6.20 9.16 4.12
CA LEU A 274 6.29 8.20 5.21
C LEU A 274 5.43 8.61 6.41
N ASP A 275 5.53 9.87 6.85
CA ASP A 275 4.74 10.40 7.96
C ASP A 275 3.23 10.30 7.67
N TYR A 276 2.83 10.60 6.42
CA TYR A 276 1.46 10.44 5.95
C TYR A 276 1.01 8.97 6.00
N ALA A 277 1.80 8.05 5.44
CA ALA A 277 1.48 6.61 5.42
C ALA A 277 1.39 5.99 6.83
N MET A 278 2.07 6.59 7.82
CA MET A 278 2.07 6.15 9.22
C MET A 278 1.06 6.91 10.09
N SER A 279 0.34 7.89 9.54
CA SER A 279 -0.63 8.69 10.29
C SER A 279 -1.97 7.96 10.47
N ASP A 280 -2.73 8.36 11.49
CA ASP A 280 -4.11 7.87 11.68
C ASP A 280 -5.07 8.34 10.56
N GLU A 281 -4.69 9.37 9.79
CA GLU A 281 -5.51 9.92 8.71
C GLU A 281 -5.72 8.94 7.54
N VAL A 282 -4.82 7.97 7.39
CA VAL A 282 -4.91 6.95 6.33
C VAL A 282 -5.78 5.75 6.69
N ALA A 283 -6.33 5.66 7.91
CA ALA A 283 -7.09 4.49 8.36
C ALA A 283 -8.29 4.17 7.44
N ASP A 284 -9.10 5.16 7.10
CA ASP A 284 -10.24 4.98 6.20
C ASP A 284 -9.78 4.59 4.78
N ILE A 285 -8.62 5.09 4.35
CA ILE A 285 -8.03 4.80 3.04
C ILE A 285 -7.55 3.36 2.96
N ILE A 286 -6.88 2.87 4.01
CA ILE A 286 -6.42 1.48 4.12
C ILE A 286 -7.63 0.54 4.12
N THR A 287 -8.67 0.85 4.91
CA THR A 287 -9.91 0.07 4.95
C THR A 287 -10.60 0.05 3.58
N ALA A 288 -10.71 1.19 2.92
CA ALA A 288 -11.31 1.26 1.58
C ALA A 288 -10.49 0.46 0.52
N ALA A 289 -9.20 0.27 0.74
CA ALA A 289 -8.32 -0.56 -0.07
C ALA A 289 -8.34 -2.06 0.34
N GLY A 290 -9.21 -2.48 1.26
CA GLY A 290 -9.42 -3.88 1.65
C GLY A 290 -8.38 -4.45 2.63
N ALA A 291 -7.66 -3.59 3.35
CA ALA A 291 -6.71 -3.99 4.39
C ALA A 291 -7.12 -3.43 5.76
N VAL A 292 -6.56 -3.92 6.83
CA VAL A 292 -6.86 -3.49 8.21
C VAL A 292 -5.77 -2.53 8.68
N PRO A 293 -6.11 -1.26 9.01
CA PRO A 293 -5.13 -0.32 9.56
C PRO A 293 -4.45 -0.89 10.81
N ALA A 294 -3.13 -0.69 10.94
CA ALA A 294 -2.39 -1.20 12.09
C ALA A 294 -2.92 -0.66 13.43
N SER A 295 -3.48 0.55 13.43
CA SER A 295 -4.11 1.18 14.62
C SER A 295 -5.43 0.52 15.05
N LEU A 296 -6.06 -0.30 14.20
CA LEU A 296 -7.33 -0.99 14.46
C LEU A 296 -7.16 -2.49 14.70
N ALA A 297 -5.94 -3.02 14.58
CA ALA A 297 -5.65 -4.43 14.87
C ALA A 297 -5.65 -4.70 16.37
N ALA A 298 -6.21 -5.86 16.79
CA ALA A 298 -6.36 -6.27 18.20
C ALA A 298 -5.02 -6.70 18.83
#